data_969e09f8df71bfe53b9e9317763c41d0
#
_entry.id   969e09f8df71bfe53b9e9317763c41d0
#
_cell.length_a   1.000
_cell.length_b   1.000
_cell.length_c   1.000
_cell.angle_alpha   90.00
_cell.angle_beta   90.00
_cell.angle_gamma   90.00
#
_symmetry.space_group_name_H-M   'P 1'
#
loop_
_entity.id
_entity.type
_entity.pdbx_description
1 polymer ?
#
loop_
_entity_poly.entity_id
_entity_poly.type
_entity_poly.pdbx_seq_one_letter_code
_entity_poly.pdbx_strand_id
1 'polypeptide(L)'
;MPTLRCIAPALVPCMMMAAGLASAQNYPDRPIRLLTPPPGGSTEFTSRLLADAVAPGLGQRFVIEGRPGQVGAEIAAQAPADGYTVLHFTNLIWLMPLFRKVSWDPARDFAPVAMTIITPNIVVVHPSLPAKTIKELIALAKARPDELNYGSGSTGAANHVAAELFKSMAGVNLVRINYKGAGTAIIDLVAGQLQVMFATAGSVSPHIKSGRLRALAVTSAEPSALVPGLPTVASAGLPGYESASMSAMFVPVKTPPAIIQRLNQEVVRGLNRPEVKDRLFAAGVQVVASTPEAAATKIKSETARMGNVIRDAGLRE
;
A
#
# COMPACT_ATOMS: atom_id res chain seq x y z
N MET A 1 30.12 -63.66 -34.52
CA MET A 1 29.19 -63.27 -33.48
C MET A 1 29.47 -61.80 -33.15
N PRO A 2 28.66 -60.84 -33.58
CA PRO A 2 28.86 -59.44 -33.22
C PRO A 2 27.98 -59.06 -32.05
N THR A 3 28.59 -58.42 -31.07
CA THR A 3 28.00 -57.89 -29.85
C THR A 3 27.15 -56.64 -30.12
N LEU A 4 25.87 -56.71 -29.82
CA LEU A 4 24.94 -55.58 -29.82
C LEU A 4 25.24 -54.65 -28.65
N ARG A 5 25.69 -53.40 -28.92
CA ARG A 5 25.78 -52.34 -27.93
C ARG A 5 24.45 -51.59 -27.86
N CYS A 6 23.79 -51.69 -26.70
CA CYS A 6 22.60 -50.89 -26.37
C CYS A 6 22.96 -49.40 -26.27
N ILE A 7 22.33 -48.58 -27.13
CA ILE A 7 22.27 -47.11 -27.00
C ILE A 7 20.87 -46.78 -26.53
N ALA A 8 20.75 -46.35 -25.27
CA ALA A 8 19.61 -45.61 -24.70
C ALA A 8 20.03 -45.05 -23.32
N PRO A 9 19.42 -44.02 -22.80
CA PRO A 9 18.59 -42.95 -23.34
C PRO A 9 19.07 -41.55 -22.86
N ALA A 10 19.25 -40.63 -23.76
CA ALA A 10 19.60 -39.24 -23.44
C ALA A 10 18.49 -38.23 -23.80
N LEU A 11 17.22 -38.67 -23.96
CA LEU A 11 16.12 -37.82 -24.47
C LEU A 11 15.09 -37.37 -23.41
N VAL A 12 15.23 -37.73 -22.15
CA VAL A 12 14.20 -37.44 -21.12
C VAL A 12 14.30 -36.04 -20.46
N PRO A 13 15.47 -35.40 -20.29
CA PRO A 13 15.52 -34.10 -19.61
C PRO A 13 15.05 -32.90 -20.47
N CYS A 14 15.00 -33.01 -21.80
CA CYS A 14 14.61 -31.88 -22.67
C CYS A 14 13.09 -31.66 -22.74
N MET A 15 12.28 -32.65 -22.37
CA MET A 15 10.83 -32.58 -22.48
C MET A 15 10.14 -31.87 -21.30
N MET A 16 10.79 -31.79 -20.13
CA MET A 16 10.27 -31.08 -18.97
C MET A 16 10.43 -29.55 -19.03
N MET A 17 11.40 -29.01 -19.78
CA MET A 17 11.55 -27.58 -19.99
C MET A 17 10.55 -27.00 -21.00
N ALA A 18 10.04 -27.79 -21.92
CA ALA A 18 9.09 -27.33 -22.94
C ALA A 18 7.64 -27.16 -22.39
N ALA A 19 7.28 -27.88 -21.33
CA ALA A 19 5.94 -27.79 -20.74
C ALA A 19 5.68 -26.45 -20.03
N GLY A 20 6.71 -25.81 -19.49
CA GLY A 20 6.59 -24.49 -18.81
C GLY A 20 6.37 -23.32 -19.77
N LEU A 21 6.87 -23.41 -21.01
CA LEU A 21 6.74 -22.35 -22.02
C LEU A 21 5.37 -22.37 -22.71
N ALA A 22 4.75 -23.55 -22.86
CA ALA A 22 3.43 -23.70 -23.50
C ALA A 22 2.31 -23.12 -22.64
N SER A 23 2.40 -23.19 -21.31
CA SER A 23 1.39 -22.65 -20.40
C SER A 23 1.34 -21.12 -20.36
N ALA A 24 2.46 -20.43 -20.66
CA ALA A 24 2.51 -18.96 -20.68
C ALA A 24 1.94 -18.36 -21.98
N GLN A 25 1.87 -19.13 -23.07
CA GLN A 25 1.38 -18.62 -24.37
C GLN A 25 -0.13 -18.38 -24.39
N ASN A 26 -0.92 -19.07 -23.56
CA ASN A 26 -2.39 -18.96 -23.49
C ASN A 26 -2.89 -18.28 -22.19
N TYR A 27 -1.98 -17.70 -21.39
CA TYR A 27 -2.39 -17.03 -20.16
C TYR A 27 -2.94 -15.62 -20.44
N PRO A 28 -4.09 -15.24 -19.82
CA PRO A 28 -5.03 -16.08 -19.09
C PRO A 28 -6.11 -16.71 -20.01
N ASP A 29 -6.49 -17.96 -19.75
CA ASP A 29 -7.57 -18.67 -20.45
C ASP A 29 -8.89 -18.75 -19.64
N ARG A 30 -8.85 -18.31 -18.39
CA ARG A 30 -9.98 -18.29 -17.45
C ARG A 30 -9.95 -17.03 -16.57
N PRO A 31 -11.05 -16.70 -15.87
CA PRO A 31 -11.08 -15.57 -14.95
C PRO A 31 -10.01 -15.64 -13.86
N ILE A 32 -9.44 -14.48 -13.52
CA ILE A 32 -8.41 -14.34 -12.51
C ILE A 32 -9.03 -13.89 -11.20
N ARG A 33 -8.75 -14.59 -10.11
CA ARG A 33 -9.17 -14.23 -8.76
C ARG A 33 -8.34 -13.07 -8.24
N LEU A 34 -9.00 -11.97 -7.85
CA LEU A 34 -8.36 -10.78 -7.29
C LEU A 34 -8.76 -10.61 -5.82
N LEU A 35 -7.84 -10.97 -4.92
CA LEU A 35 -8.02 -10.76 -3.49
C LEU A 35 -7.74 -9.29 -3.15
N THR A 36 -8.69 -8.63 -2.49
CA THR A 36 -8.61 -7.21 -2.12
C THR A 36 -9.08 -7.00 -0.69
N PRO A 37 -8.84 -5.82 -0.08
CA PRO A 37 -9.53 -5.45 1.14
C PRO A 37 -11.06 -5.47 0.98
N PRO A 38 -11.81 -5.56 2.09
CA PRO A 38 -13.26 -5.35 2.05
C PRO A 38 -13.63 -3.98 1.45
N PRO A 39 -14.87 -3.81 0.95
CA PRO A 39 -15.35 -2.57 0.36
C PRO A 39 -15.18 -1.34 1.28
N GLY A 40 -14.93 -0.17 0.67
CA GLY A 40 -14.91 1.14 1.34
C GLY A 40 -13.53 1.78 1.45
N GLY A 41 -12.45 1.12 0.99
CA GLY A 41 -11.10 1.69 0.97
C GLY A 41 -10.59 2.02 -0.44
N SER A 42 -9.55 2.86 -0.53
CA SER A 42 -8.94 3.27 -1.81
C SER A 42 -8.40 2.09 -2.63
N THR A 43 -7.83 1.09 -1.97
CA THR A 43 -7.29 -0.11 -2.65
C THR A 43 -8.40 -0.94 -3.29
N GLU A 44 -9.51 -1.16 -2.58
CA GLU A 44 -10.65 -1.91 -3.13
C GLU A 44 -11.31 -1.13 -4.28
N PHE A 45 -11.51 0.18 -4.12
CA PHE A 45 -12.01 1.05 -5.19
C PHE A 45 -11.11 1.01 -6.42
N THR A 46 -9.78 1.08 -6.24
CA THR A 46 -8.81 0.94 -7.32
C THR A 46 -8.91 -0.44 -7.99
N SER A 47 -9.10 -1.50 -7.20
CA SER A 47 -9.23 -2.88 -7.72
C SER A 47 -10.42 -3.00 -8.67
N ARG A 48 -11.56 -2.37 -8.36
CA ARG A 48 -12.74 -2.37 -9.25
C ARG A 48 -12.47 -1.63 -10.55
N LEU A 49 -11.93 -0.42 -10.47
CA LEU A 49 -11.58 0.35 -11.67
C LEU A 49 -10.57 -0.39 -12.54
N LEU A 50 -9.59 -1.00 -11.91
CA LEU A 50 -8.54 -1.73 -12.61
C LEU A 50 -9.07 -3.01 -13.24
N ALA A 51 -9.94 -3.75 -12.56
CA ALA A 51 -10.56 -4.97 -13.10
C ALA A 51 -11.27 -4.71 -14.43
N ASP A 52 -12.03 -3.62 -14.51
CA ASP A 52 -12.70 -3.21 -15.75
C ASP A 52 -11.70 -2.75 -16.83
N ALA A 53 -10.67 -2.02 -16.42
CA ALA A 53 -9.68 -1.44 -17.32
C ALA A 53 -8.74 -2.48 -17.96
N VAL A 54 -8.43 -3.57 -17.27
CA VAL A 54 -7.48 -4.61 -17.76
C VAL A 54 -8.16 -5.74 -18.53
N ALA A 55 -9.46 -5.98 -18.29
CA ALA A 55 -10.19 -7.10 -18.90
C ALA A 55 -10.07 -7.17 -20.43
N PRO A 56 -10.19 -6.04 -21.20
CA PRO A 56 -10.03 -6.09 -22.65
C PRO A 56 -8.64 -6.53 -23.12
N GLY A 57 -7.59 -6.14 -22.39
CA GLY A 57 -6.21 -6.48 -22.73
C GLY A 57 -5.82 -7.91 -22.34
N LEU A 58 -6.36 -8.41 -21.23
CA LEU A 58 -6.14 -9.79 -20.78
C LEU A 58 -7.03 -10.79 -21.52
N GLY A 59 -8.15 -10.37 -22.11
CA GLY A 59 -9.17 -11.27 -22.63
C GLY A 59 -9.96 -12.03 -21.54
N GLN A 60 -9.67 -11.74 -20.27
CA GLN A 60 -10.30 -12.36 -19.11
C GLN A 60 -10.56 -11.31 -18.03
N ARG A 61 -11.62 -11.54 -17.24
CA ARG A 61 -11.99 -10.63 -16.13
C ARG A 61 -11.30 -10.99 -14.83
N PHE A 62 -11.12 -10.00 -13.97
CA PHE A 62 -10.87 -10.23 -12.55
C PHE A 62 -12.17 -10.53 -11.80
N VAL A 63 -12.16 -11.58 -10.96
CA VAL A 63 -13.20 -11.86 -9.98
C VAL A 63 -12.72 -11.31 -8.63
N ILE A 64 -13.34 -10.21 -8.19
CA ILE A 64 -12.93 -9.51 -6.97
C ILE A 64 -13.48 -10.21 -5.74
N GLU A 65 -12.59 -10.53 -4.81
CA GLU A 65 -12.93 -11.09 -3.50
C GLU A 65 -12.39 -10.19 -2.39
N GLY A 66 -13.32 -9.53 -1.66
CA GLY A 66 -12.99 -8.76 -0.47
C GLY A 66 -12.63 -9.68 0.70
N ARG A 67 -11.42 -9.53 1.25
CA ARG A 67 -10.94 -10.30 2.41
C ARG A 67 -10.22 -9.38 3.39
N PRO A 68 -10.28 -9.63 4.73
CA PRO A 68 -9.36 -9.01 5.67
C PRO A 68 -7.91 -9.24 5.24
N GLY A 69 -7.03 -8.25 5.46
CA GLY A 69 -5.66 -8.27 4.93
C GLY A 69 -4.87 -9.52 5.27
N GLN A 70 -4.96 -9.97 6.52
CA GLN A 70 -4.31 -11.20 6.97
C GLN A 70 -4.83 -12.42 6.20
N VAL A 71 -6.14 -12.59 6.11
CA VAL A 71 -6.77 -13.73 5.43
C VAL A 71 -6.44 -13.70 3.93
N GLY A 72 -6.46 -12.52 3.30
CA GLY A 72 -6.08 -12.37 1.90
C GLY A 72 -4.63 -12.79 1.62
N ALA A 73 -3.70 -12.40 2.50
CA ALA A 73 -2.30 -12.78 2.41
C ALA A 73 -2.08 -14.28 2.60
N GLU A 74 -2.73 -14.89 3.59
CA GLU A 74 -2.65 -16.35 3.85
C GLU A 74 -3.16 -17.17 2.65
N ILE A 75 -4.31 -16.77 2.08
CA ILE A 75 -4.86 -17.41 0.88
C ILE A 75 -3.89 -17.29 -0.30
N ALA A 76 -3.33 -16.09 -0.53
CA ALA A 76 -2.43 -15.86 -1.65
C ALA A 76 -1.10 -16.61 -1.50
N ALA A 77 -0.54 -16.68 -0.28
CA ALA A 77 0.70 -17.40 -0.01
C ALA A 77 0.60 -18.92 -0.27
N GLN A 78 -0.60 -19.49 -0.13
CA GLN A 78 -0.88 -20.92 -0.34
C GLN A 78 -1.45 -21.23 -1.73
N ALA A 79 -1.70 -20.21 -2.56
CA ALA A 79 -2.29 -20.38 -3.87
C ALA A 79 -1.29 -21.00 -4.87
N PRO A 80 -1.77 -21.73 -5.89
CA PRO A 80 -0.92 -22.15 -7.01
C PRO A 80 -0.22 -20.96 -7.67
N ALA A 81 1.04 -21.16 -8.07
CA ALA A 81 1.86 -20.14 -8.72
C ALA A 81 1.60 -20.09 -10.24
N ASP A 82 0.35 -20.08 -10.64
CA ASP A 82 -0.14 -20.12 -12.01
C ASP A 82 -0.67 -18.76 -12.53
N GLY A 83 -0.62 -17.73 -11.69
CA GLY A 83 -1.08 -16.37 -12.01
C GLY A 83 -2.58 -16.14 -11.87
N TYR A 84 -3.37 -17.16 -11.52
CA TYR A 84 -4.83 -17.03 -11.39
C TYR A 84 -5.31 -16.59 -9.99
N THR A 85 -4.38 -16.42 -9.05
CA THR A 85 -4.65 -15.75 -7.77
C THR A 85 -3.73 -14.54 -7.64
N VAL A 86 -4.32 -13.36 -7.64
CA VAL A 86 -3.64 -12.07 -7.53
C VAL A 86 -4.08 -11.41 -6.22
N LEU A 87 -3.13 -10.88 -5.48
CA LEU A 87 -3.34 -10.14 -4.23
C LEU A 87 -3.13 -8.66 -4.49
N HIS A 88 -4.12 -7.80 -4.25
CA HIS A 88 -3.99 -6.34 -4.34
C HIS A 88 -4.31 -5.72 -3.01
N PHE A 89 -3.29 -5.32 -2.27
CA PHE A 89 -3.41 -4.81 -0.91
C PHE A 89 -2.49 -3.62 -0.63
N THR A 90 -2.72 -2.99 0.52
CA THR A 90 -1.89 -1.91 1.03
C THR A 90 -0.55 -2.43 1.55
N ASN A 91 0.34 -1.51 1.92
CA ASN A 91 1.61 -1.78 2.57
C ASN A 91 1.49 -2.59 3.89
N LEU A 92 0.29 -2.82 4.38
CA LEU A 92 0.03 -3.74 5.48
C LEU A 92 0.63 -5.14 5.23
N ILE A 93 0.62 -5.62 3.97
CA ILE A 93 1.11 -6.96 3.61
C ILE A 93 2.60 -7.15 3.93
N TRP A 94 3.43 -6.13 3.69
CA TRP A 94 4.87 -6.21 3.96
C TRP A 94 5.30 -5.55 5.26
N LEU A 95 4.42 -4.77 5.90
CA LEU A 95 4.71 -4.15 7.20
C LEU A 95 4.16 -4.96 8.37
N MET A 96 3.05 -5.71 8.22
CA MET A 96 2.44 -6.46 9.33
C MET A 96 3.40 -7.43 10.03
N PRO A 97 4.32 -8.14 9.33
CA PRO A 97 5.33 -9.00 9.98
C PRO A 97 6.27 -8.25 10.93
N LEU A 98 6.40 -6.93 10.78
CA LEU A 98 7.21 -6.10 11.68
C LEU A 98 6.52 -5.81 13.01
N PHE A 99 5.17 -5.78 13.01
CA PHE A 99 4.36 -5.52 14.20
C PHE A 99 4.06 -6.78 15.00
N ARG A 100 3.76 -7.88 14.30
CA ARG A 100 3.35 -9.14 14.93
C ARG A 100 3.69 -10.37 14.09
N LYS A 101 3.65 -11.53 14.74
CA LYS A 101 3.84 -12.82 14.05
C LYS A 101 2.68 -13.08 13.08
N VAL A 102 3.02 -13.42 11.84
CA VAL A 102 2.10 -13.82 10.78
C VAL A 102 2.55 -15.12 10.13
N SER A 103 1.67 -15.75 9.32
CA SER A 103 1.95 -17.04 8.67
C SER A 103 2.66 -16.92 7.33
N TRP A 104 2.87 -15.70 6.81
CA TRP A 104 3.57 -15.44 5.54
C TRP A 104 4.81 -14.58 5.74
N ASP A 105 5.70 -14.65 4.77
CA ASP A 105 6.86 -13.78 4.61
C ASP A 105 6.74 -13.03 3.27
N PRO A 106 6.69 -11.69 3.25
CA PRO A 106 6.49 -10.93 2.03
C PRO A 106 7.53 -11.18 0.94
N ALA A 107 8.78 -11.42 1.30
CA ALA A 107 9.87 -11.64 0.34
C ALA A 107 9.95 -13.08 -0.15
N ARG A 108 9.54 -14.05 0.70
CA ARG A 108 9.59 -15.48 0.38
C ARG A 108 8.36 -15.97 -0.36
N ASP A 109 7.17 -15.42 -0.03
CA ASP A 109 5.90 -15.99 -0.45
C ASP A 109 5.26 -15.22 -1.62
N PHE A 110 5.69 -13.95 -1.89
CA PHE A 110 5.09 -13.11 -2.92
C PHE A 110 6.11 -12.55 -3.91
N ALA A 111 5.71 -12.51 -5.18
CA ALA A 111 6.36 -11.73 -6.23
C ALA A 111 5.51 -10.49 -6.52
N PRO A 112 6.08 -9.27 -6.44
CA PRO A 112 5.35 -8.06 -6.80
C PRO A 112 5.12 -7.99 -8.30
N VAL A 113 3.91 -7.59 -8.69
CA VAL A 113 3.52 -7.31 -10.07
C VAL A 113 3.68 -5.82 -10.36
N ALA A 114 3.18 -4.95 -9.48
CA ALA A 114 3.31 -3.49 -9.60
C ALA A 114 3.00 -2.81 -8.27
N MET A 115 3.66 -1.69 -7.98
CA MET A 115 3.07 -0.65 -7.14
C MET A 115 1.96 0.01 -7.96
N THR A 116 0.76 0.07 -7.42
CA THR A 116 -0.42 0.54 -8.15
C THR A 116 -0.75 1.98 -7.84
N ILE A 117 -0.89 2.28 -6.57
CA ILE A 117 -1.30 3.59 -6.06
C ILE A 117 -0.54 4.00 -4.81
N ILE A 118 -0.50 5.31 -4.59
CA ILE A 118 -0.08 5.93 -3.33
C ILE A 118 -1.18 6.88 -2.86
N THR A 119 -1.47 6.85 -1.57
CA THR A 119 -2.40 7.77 -0.94
C THR A 119 -1.66 8.45 0.21
N PRO A 120 -1.18 9.67 0.03
CA PRO A 120 -0.53 10.41 1.11
C PRO A 120 -1.56 10.76 2.19
N ASN A 121 -1.11 10.78 3.42
CA ASN A 121 -1.87 11.42 4.48
C ASN A 121 -1.55 12.93 4.49
N ILE A 122 -2.45 13.69 5.07
CA ILE A 122 -2.25 15.09 5.42
C ILE A 122 -2.18 15.17 6.95
N VAL A 123 -1.19 15.87 7.46
CA VAL A 123 -1.18 16.29 8.86
C VAL A 123 -2.19 17.40 9.01
N VAL A 124 -3.30 17.10 9.68
CA VAL A 124 -4.37 18.05 9.95
C VAL A 124 -4.51 18.28 11.44
N VAL A 125 -4.87 19.50 11.81
CA VAL A 125 -5.12 19.89 13.19
C VAL A 125 -6.46 20.60 13.32
N HIS A 126 -7.05 20.54 14.51
CA HIS A 126 -8.20 21.38 14.83
C HIS A 126 -7.77 22.86 14.81
N PRO A 127 -8.58 23.79 14.28
CA PRO A 127 -8.21 25.22 14.14
C PRO A 127 -7.89 25.93 15.44
N SER A 128 -8.42 25.45 16.58
CA SER A 128 -8.12 26.01 17.91
C SER A 128 -6.68 25.72 18.38
N LEU A 129 -6.00 24.71 17.76
CA LEU A 129 -4.62 24.44 18.12
C LEU A 129 -3.71 25.61 17.62
N PRO A 130 -2.88 26.21 18.49
CA PRO A 130 -1.98 27.32 18.11
C PRO A 130 -0.75 26.80 17.35
N ALA A 131 -0.98 26.03 16.29
CA ALA A 131 0.04 25.53 15.36
C ALA A 131 -0.44 25.67 13.92
N LYS A 132 0.32 26.39 13.10
CA LYS A 132 0.03 26.63 11.66
C LYS A 132 1.04 25.96 10.74
N THR A 133 2.12 25.44 11.30
CA THR A 133 3.22 24.76 10.56
C THR A 133 3.65 23.50 11.31
N ILE A 134 4.37 22.61 10.62
CA ILE A 134 4.97 21.43 11.25
C ILE A 134 5.96 21.82 12.36
N LYS A 135 6.76 22.86 12.15
CA LYS A 135 7.70 23.36 13.18
C LYS A 135 6.98 23.82 14.46
N GLU A 136 5.88 24.56 14.30
CA GLU A 136 5.06 24.99 15.43
C GLU A 136 4.38 23.82 16.13
N LEU A 137 3.88 22.82 15.37
CA LEU A 137 3.32 21.60 15.96
C LEU A 137 4.36 20.84 16.79
N ILE A 138 5.58 20.68 16.25
CA ILE A 138 6.68 20.02 16.97
C ILE A 138 7.05 20.81 18.24
N ALA A 139 7.17 22.14 18.14
CA ALA A 139 7.49 22.98 19.29
C ALA A 139 6.41 22.90 20.38
N LEU A 140 5.15 22.94 19.98
CA LEU A 140 4.01 22.80 20.89
C LEU A 140 3.99 21.44 21.58
N ALA A 141 4.19 20.35 20.82
CA ALA A 141 4.22 19.00 21.37
C ALA A 141 5.39 18.76 22.32
N LYS A 142 6.54 19.41 22.09
CA LYS A 142 7.68 19.41 23.04
C LYS A 142 7.39 20.19 24.32
N ALA A 143 6.67 21.31 24.21
CA ALA A 143 6.32 22.14 25.37
C ALA A 143 5.19 21.50 26.21
N ARG A 144 4.39 20.61 25.61
CA ARG A 144 3.24 19.96 26.24
C ARG A 144 3.26 18.46 25.99
N PRO A 145 4.24 17.74 26.57
CA PRO A 145 4.31 16.28 26.42
C PRO A 145 3.05 15.64 27.02
N ASP A 146 2.52 14.63 26.34
CA ASP A 146 1.32 13.86 26.73
C ASP A 146 -0.01 14.65 26.80
N GLU A 147 -0.04 15.89 26.32
CA GLU A 147 -1.27 16.70 26.33
C GLU A 147 -2.01 16.71 24.99
N LEU A 148 -1.29 16.50 23.87
CA LEU A 148 -1.89 16.53 22.56
C LEU A 148 -2.35 15.13 22.13
N ASN A 149 -3.66 14.99 21.90
CA ASN A 149 -4.25 13.73 21.43
C ASN A 149 -4.25 13.65 19.91
N TYR A 150 -3.83 12.51 19.38
CA TYR A 150 -4.02 12.20 17.96
C TYR A 150 -4.96 11.01 17.75
N GLY A 151 -5.83 11.10 16.75
CA GLY A 151 -6.73 10.03 16.36
C GLY A 151 -6.12 9.09 15.33
N SER A 152 -6.28 7.78 15.52
CA SER A 152 -5.89 6.79 14.52
C SER A 152 -6.90 5.65 14.42
N GLY A 153 -6.86 4.92 13.29
CA GLY A 153 -7.54 3.64 13.15
C GLY A 153 -6.80 2.52 13.88
N SER A 154 -7.02 1.28 13.44
CA SER A 154 -6.41 0.08 14.01
C SER A 154 -4.89 0.16 14.07
N THR A 155 -4.26 -0.59 14.98
CA THR A 155 -2.80 -0.73 15.04
C THR A 155 -2.26 -1.21 13.69
N GLY A 156 -1.18 -0.56 13.20
CA GLY A 156 -0.61 -0.82 11.88
C GLY A 156 -1.32 -0.12 10.72
N ALA A 157 -2.45 0.56 10.95
CA ALA A 157 -3.07 1.39 9.90
C ALA A 157 -2.14 2.53 9.47
N ALA A 158 -2.23 2.97 8.20
CA ALA A 158 -1.32 3.97 7.64
C ALA A 158 -1.27 5.28 8.44
N ASN A 159 -2.39 5.72 8.98
CA ASN A 159 -2.48 6.91 9.83
C ASN A 159 -1.84 6.72 11.22
N HIS A 160 -1.91 5.50 11.79
CA HIS A 160 -1.20 5.17 13.01
C HIS A 160 0.32 5.18 12.77
N VAL A 161 0.77 4.45 11.74
CA VAL A 161 2.19 4.37 11.37
C VAL A 161 2.77 5.76 11.07
N ALA A 162 2.02 6.62 10.36
CA ALA A 162 2.44 7.98 10.07
C ALA A 162 2.64 8.82 11.35
N ALA A 163 1.73 8.70 12.31
CA ALA A 163 1.84 9.43 13.57
C ALA A 163 3.01 8.93 14.43
N GLU A 164 3.20 7.61 14.55
CA GLU A 164 4.31 7.06 15.35
C GLU A 164 5.67 7.36 14.73
N LEU A 165 5.79 7.34 13.38
CA LEU A 165 6.98 7.83 12.70
C LEU A 165 7.25 9.30 13.01
N PHE A 166 6.21 10.15 12.99
CA PHE A 166 6.35 11.55 13.31
C PHE A 166 6.82 11.76 14.75
N LYS A 167 6.22 11.06 15.71
CA LYS A 167 6.62 11.11 17.13
C LYS A 167 8.08 10.72 17.30
N SER A 168 8.49 9.58 16.73
CA SER A 168 9.86 9.07 16.82
C SER A 168 10.87 10.04 16.23
N MET A 169 10.65 10.51 14.99
CA MET A 169 11.60 11.41 14.31
C MET A 169 11.66 12.81 14.93
N ALA A 170 10.53 13.34 15.41
CA ALA A 170 10.47 14.66 16.03
C ALA A 170 10.90 14.67 17.50
N GLY A 171 11.00 13.50 18.14
CA GLY A 171 11.25 13.37 19.58
C GLY A 171 10.14 14.02 20.40
N VAL A 172 8.87 13.75 20.05
CA VAL A 172 7.68 14.30 20.72
C VAL A 172 6.76 13.20 21.20
N ASN A 173 5.99 13.49 22.24
CA ASN A 173 4.98 12.58 22.75
C ASN A 173 3.57 13.11 22.46
N LEU A 174 2.82 12.37 21.60
CA LEU A 174 1.40 12.58 21.33
C LEU A 174 0.64 11.37 21.84
N VAL A 175 -0.46 11.59 22.52
CA VAL A 175 -1.31 10.52 23.08
C VAL A 175 -2.19 9.94 22.00
N ARG A 176 -2.12 8.64 21.79
CA ARG A 176 -2.94 7.96 20.80
C ARG A 176 -4.34 7.69 21.33
N ILE A 177 -5.35 8.12 20.58
CA ILE A 177 -6.75 7.69 20.77
C ILE A 177 -7.10 6.74 19.62
N ASN A 178 -7.38 5.48 19.97
CA ASN A 178 -7.65 4.43 19.00
C ASN A 178 -9.13 4.35 18.65
N TYR A 179 -9.44 4.39 17.36
CA TYR A 179 -10.79 4.29 16.80
C TYR A 179 -10.93 3.02 15.96
N LYS A 180 -12.17 2.54 15.81
CA LYS A 180 -12.47 1.41 14.90
C LYS A 180 -12.22 1.74 13.43
N GLY A 181 -12.20 3.04 13.08
CA GLY A 181 -11.93 3.53 11.72
C GLY A 181 -11.60 5.02 11.72
N ALA A 182 -10.94 5.48 10.63
CA ALA A 182 -10.52 6.87 10.51
C ALA A 182 -11.69 7.87 10.48
N GLY A 183 -12.85 7.47 9.95
CA GLY A 183 -14.02 8.34 9.83
C GLY A 183 -14.53 8.86 11.18
N THR A 184 -14.60 8.00 12.19
CA THR A 184 -15.02 8.40 13.56
C THR A 184 -13.98 9.31 14.21
N ALA A 185 -12.69 9.07 13.99
CA ALA A 185 -11.64 9.95 14.47
C ALA A 185 -11.70 11.35 13.83
N ILE A 186 -12.07 11.45 12.54
CA ILE A 186 -12.26 12.75 11.86
C ILE A 186 -13.41 13.53 12.48
N ILE A 187 -14.51 12.88 12.85
CA ILE A 187 -15.64 13.54 13.52
C ILE A 187 -15.18 14.17 14.84
N ASP A 188 -14.46 13.42 15.66
CA ASP A 188 -13.94 13.90 16.94
C ASP A 188 -12.86 15.00 16.78
N LEU A 189 -12.04 14.92 15.72
CA LEU A 189 -11.12 16.00 15.39
C LEU A 189 -11.85 17.28 15.00
N VAL A 190 -12.89 17.19 14.17
CA VAL A 190 -13.74 18.35 13.79
C VAL A 190 -14.48 18.93 14.98
N ALA A 191 -14.86 18.09 15.95
CA ALA A 191 -15.49 18.51 17.21
C ALA A 191 -14.49 19.06 18.24
N GLY A 192 -13.18 19.03 17.97
CA GLY A 192 -12.13 19.53 18.86
C GLY A 192 -11.76 18.58 20.01
N GLN A 193 -12.29 17.34 20.03
CA GLN A 193 -11.92 16.31 21.00
C GLN A 193 -10.52 15.77 20.77
N LEU A 194 -10.02 15.86 19.53
CA LEU A 194 -8.67 15.56 19.14
C LEU A 194 -7.97 16.84 18.66
N GLN A 195 -6.64 16.87 18.77
CA GLN A 195 -5.84 18.00 18.33
C GLN A 195 -5.22 17.75 16.96
N VAL A 196 -4.80 16.52 16.68
CA VAL A 196 -3.99 16.16 15.51
C VAL A 196 -4.53 14.88 14.86
N MET A 197 -4.40 14.78 13.55
CA MET A 197 -4.62 13.54 12.83
C MET A 197 -3.75 13.48 11.56
N PHE A 198 -3.34 12.27 11.18
CA PHE A 198 -2.69 11.94 9.91
C PHE A 198 -3.75 11.26 9.04
N ALA A 199 -4.46 12.01 8.20
CA ALA A 199 -5.64 11.51 7.49
C ALA A 199 -5.45 11.58 5.98
N THR A 200 -6.11 10.68 5.23
CA THR A 200 -6.05 10.69 3.77
C THR A 200 -6.64 11.97 3.19
N ALA A 201 -6.06 12.48 2.09
CA ALA A 201 -6.50 13.71 1.44
C ALA A 201 -8.01 13.70 1.14
N GLY A 202 -8.53 12.62 0.58
CA GLY A 202 -9.96 12.52 0.23
C GLY A 202 -10.89 12.64 1.44
N SER A 203 -10.49 12.14 2.61
CA SER A 203 -11.34 12.16 3.80
C SER A 203 -11.39 13.53 4.50
N VAL A 204 -10.34 14.34 4.40
CA VAL A 204 -10.26 15.64 5.11
C VAL A 204 -10.42 16.87 4.22
N SER A 205 -10.32 16.73 2.90
CA SER A 205 -10.46 17.86 1.96
C SER A 205 -11.75 18.68 2.15
N PRO A 206 -12.94 18.10 2.35
CA PRO A 206 -14.16 18.87 2.60
C PRO A 206 -14.06 19.72 3.89
N HIS A 207 -13.41 19.18 4.93
CA HIS A 207 -13.24 19.85 6.21
C HIS A 207 -12.18 20.96 6.16
N ILE A 208 -11.13 20.77 5.36
CA ILE A 208 -10.12 21.80 5.09
C ILE A 208 -10.74 22.95 4.30
N LYS A 209 -11.47 22.65 3.22
CA LYS A 209 -12.14 23.66 2.38
C LYS A 209 -13.16 24.49 3.16
N SER A 210 -13.86 23.88 4.12
CA SER A 210 -14.82 24.58 4.98
C SER A 210 -14.20 25.26 6.21
N GLY A 211 -12.87 25.22 6.37
CA GLY A 211 -12.15 25.83 7.50
C GLY A 211 -12.33 25.10 8.84
N ARG A 212 -12.99 23.94 8.86
CA ARG A 212 -13.19 23.13 10.08
C ARG A 212 -11.93 22.38 10.51
N LEU A 213 -10.99 22.18 9.59
CA LEU A 213 -9.66 21.62 9.86
C LEU A 213 -8.59 22.49 9.19
N ARG A 214 -7.41 22.53 9.79
CA ARG A 214 -6.22 23.15 9.21
C ARG A 214 -5.25 22.07 8.75
N ALA A 215 -4.87 22.10 7.45
CA ALA A 215 -3.81 21.28 6.91
C ALA A 215 -2.44 21.93 7.17
N LEU A 216 -1.47 21.13 7.58
CA LEU A 216 -0.10 21.61 7.84
C LEU A 216 0.89 21.14 6.79
N ALA A 217 0.83 19.86 6.39
CA ALA A 217 1.75 19.27 5.42
C ALA A 217 1.21 17.95 4.89
N VAL A 218 1.73 17.51 3.73
CA VAL A 218 1.54 16.14 3.24
C VAL A 218 2.64 15.23 3.76
N THR A 219 2.30 13.96 3.94
CA THR A 219 3.22 12.96 4.50
C THR A 219 4.08 12.25 3.45
N SER A 220 3.85 12.50 2.16
CA SER A 220 4.65 11.96 1.06
C SER A 220 6.03 12.62 0.99
N ALA A 221 7.01 11.93 0.36
CA ALA A 221 8.34 12.48 0.12
C ALA A 221 8.30 13.75 -0.74
N GLU A 222 7.43 13.74 -1.77
CA GLU A 222 7.24 14.86 -2.70
C GLU A 222 5.90 15.54 -2.49
N PRO A 223 5.77 16.82 -2.90
CA PRO A 223 4.48 17.52 -2.91
C PRO A 223 3.42 16.74 -3.68
N SER A 224 2.18 16.80 -3.22
CA SER A 224 1.07 16.05 -3.82
C SER A 224 0.16 16.97 -4.64
N ALA A 225 -0.13 16.57 -5.88
CA ALA A 225 -1.11 17.26 -6.72
C ALA A 225 -2.53 17.22 -6.14
N LEU A 226 -2.82 16.31 -5.21
CA LEU A 226 -4.10 16.21 -4.49
C LEU A 226 -4.36 17.42 -3.58
N VAL A 227 -3.30 18.10 -3.13
CA VAL A 227 -3.36 19.27 -2.24
C VAL A 227 -2.29 20.28 -2.66
N PRO A 228 -2.51 20.97 -3.79
CA PRO A 228 -1.54 21.92 -4.34
C PRO A 228 -1.16 22.98 -3.31
N GLY A 229 0.13 23.31 -3.24
CA GLY A 229 0.67 24.34 -2.36
C GLY A 229 0.92 23.89 -0.92
N LEU A 230 0.52 22.68 -0.52
CA LEU A 230 0.84 22.16 0.80
C LEU A 230 2.27 21.58 0.81
N PRO A 231 3.16 22.00 1.75
CA PRO A 231 4.51 21.46 1.83
C PRO A 231 4.50 19.99 2.25
N THR A 232 5.61 19.29 2.06
CA THR A 232 5.82 17.98 2.70
C THR A 232 6.21 18.15 4.16
N VAL A 233 5.94 17.14 5.00
CA VAL A 233 6.43 17.15 6.40
C VAL A 233 7.95 17.29 6.43
N ALA A 234 8.65 16.65 5.49
CA ALA A 234 10.10 16.73 5.37
C ALA A 234 10.58 18.17 5.13
N SER A 235 10.01 18.88 4.16
CA SER A 235 10.37 20.25 3.84
C SER A 235 9.91 21.25 4.89
N ALA A 236 8.83 20.95 5.61
CA ALA A 236 8.23 21.82 6.62
C ALA A 236 8.89 21.74 8.02
N GLY A 237 9.91 20.90 8.21
CA GLY A 237 10.66 20.89 9.46
C GLY A 237 11.07 19.54 10.03
N LEU A 238 10.81 18.43 9.33
CA LEU A 238 11.22 17.10 9.74
C LEU A 238 11.92 16.33 8.59
N PRO A 239 13.17 16.70 8.26
CA PRO A 239 13.90 16.13 7.12
C PRO A 239 13.92 14.60 7.15
N GLY A 240 13.72 13.97 5.97
CA GLY A 240 13.69 12.50 5.83
C GLY A 240 12.37 11.84 6.22
N TYR A 241 11.39 12.61 6.72
CA TYR A 241 10.08 12.07 6.99
C TYR A 241 9.36 11.71 5.68
N GLU A 242 8.89 10.48 5.58
CA GLU A 242 8.01 9.99 4.53
C GLU A 242 7.08 8.93 5.11
N SER A 243 5.77 9.09 4.95
CA SER A 243 4.78 8.07 5.27
C SER A 243 3.59 8.21 4.35
N ALA A 244 3.23 7.13 3.68
CA ALA A 244 2.05 7.10 2.82
C ALA A 244 1.44 5.70 2.82
N SER A 245 0.13 5.62 2.60
CA SER A 245 -0.50 4.36 2.27
C SER A 245 -0.16 4.02 0.82
N MET A 246 0.52 2.93 0.60
CA MET A 246 0.86 2.41 -0.72
C MET A 246 0.12 1.11 -0.95
N SER A 247 -0.32 0.87 -2.19
CA SER A 247 -0.90 -0.41 -2.56
C SER A 247 -0.08 -1.04 -3.68
N ALA A 248 0.06 -2.35 -3.58
CA ALA A 248 0.77 -3.14 -4.58
C ALA A 248 -0.02 -4.40 -4.95
N MET A 249 0.24 -4.86 -6.14
CA MET A 249 -0.29 -6.11 -6.65
C MET A 249 0.79 -7.18 -6.61
N PHE A 250 0.41 -8.38 -6.16
CA PHE A 250 1.29 -9.52 -5.97
C PHE A 250 0.70 -10.79 -6.55
N VAL A 251 1.57 -11.73 -6.82
CA VAL A 251 1.25 -13.14 -7.11
C VAL A 251 2.12 -14.04 -6.22
N PRO A 252 1.83 -15.35 -6.09
CA PRO A 252 2.74 -16.30 -5.42
C PRO A 252 4.15 -16.23 -6.01
N VAL A 253 5.18 -16.31 -5.17
CA VAL A 253 6.59 -16.06 -5.55
C VAL A 253 7.11 -16.90 -6.72
N LYS A 254 6.59 -18.14 -6.88
CA LYS A 254 7.02 -19.06 -7.96
C LYS A 254 6.26 -18.87 -9.28
N THR A 255 5.42 -17.82 -9.39
CA THR A 255 4.71 -17.52 -10.63
C THR A 255 5.70 -17.24 -11.77
N PRO A 256 5.53 -17.83 -12.97
CA PRO A 256 6.44 -17.63 -14.07
C PRO A 256 6.63 -16.15 -14.43
N PRO A 257 7.88 -15.70 -14.70
CA PRO A 257 8.16 -14.28 -15.00
C PRO A 257 7.33 -13.73 -16.17
N ALA A 258 7.06 -14.55 -17.19
CA ALA A 258 6.25 -14.13 -18.34
C ALA A 258 4.81 -13.78 -17.93
N ILE A 259 4.22 -14.50 -16.97
CA ILE A 259 2.89 -14.20 -16.40
C ILE A 259 2.94 -12.90 -15.60
N ILE A 260 3.96 -12.71 -14.77
CA ILE A 260 4.14 -11.46 -13.99
C ILE A 260 4.23 -10.26 -14.93
N GLN A 261 5.03 -10.37 -15.99
CA GLN A 261 5.18 -9.30 -16.98
C GLN A 261 3.89 -9.04 -17.76
N ARG A 262 3.15 -10.08 -18.13
CA ARG A 262 1.86 -9.95 -18.81
C ARG A 262 0.85 -9.20 -17.92
N LEU A 263 0.74 -9.59 -16.65
CA LEU A 263 -0.09 -8.89 -15.68
C LEU A 263 0.36 -7.44 -15.47
N ASN A 264 1.66 -7.20 -15.30
CA ASN A 264 2.20 -5.85 -15.12
C ASN A 264 1.84 -4.93 -16.29
N GLN A 265 2.06 -5.38 -17.54
CA GLN A 265 1.77 -4.58 -18.74
C GLN A 265 0.31 -4.13 -18.78
N GLU A 266 -0.64 -5.03 -18.50
CA GLU A 266 -2.07 -4.69 -18.54
C GLU A 266 -2.48 -3.82 -17.34
N VAL A 267 -1.94 -4.10 -16.15
CA VAL A 267 -2.16 -3.28 -14.94
C VAL A 267 -1.65 -1.85 -15.15
N VAL A 268 -0.42 -1.69 -15.64
CA VAL A 268 0.17 -0.38 -15.94
C VAL A 268 -0.63 0.35 -17.02
N ARG A 269 -1.02 -0.35 -18.10
CA ARG A 269 -1.87 0.21 -19.15
C ARG A 269 -3.21 0.68 -18.60
N GLY A 270 -3.87 -0.17 -17.79
CA GLY A 270 -5.17 0.14 -17.18
C GLY A 270 -5.12 1.35 -16.25
N LEU A 271 -4.11 1.40 -15.37
CA LEU A 271 -3.90 2.52 -14.44
C LEU A 271 -3.56 3.84 -15.16
N ASN A 272 -2.93 3.76 -16.34
CA ASN A 272 -2.56 4.95 -17.12
C ASN A 272 -3.67 5.48 -18.03
N ARG A 273 -4.83 4.83 -18.11
CA ARG A 273 -5.98 5.38 -18.84
C ARG A 273 -6.43 6.69 -18.22
N PRO A 274 -6.68 7.75 -19.01
CA PRO A 274 -7.08 9.05 -18.48
C PRO A 274 -8.30 8.96 -17.55
N GLU A 275 -9.34 8.25 -17.96
CA GLU A 275 -10.57 8.08 -17.18
C GLU A 275 -10.35 7.36 -15.84
N VAL A 276 -9.39 6.44 -15.77
CA VAL A 276 -9.01 5.75 -14.51
C VAL A 276 -8.23 6.69 -13.60
N LYS A 277 -7.25 7.42 -14.15
CA LYS A 277 -6.48 8.43 -13.42
C LYS A 277 -7.36 9.52 -12.83
N ASP A 278 -8.28 10.06 -13.63
CA ASP A 278 -9.18 11.13 -13.19
C ASP A 278 -10.10 10.68 -12.05
N ARG A 279 -10.66 9.48 -12.16
CA ARG A 279 -11.50 8.91 -11.10
C ARG A 279 -10.70 8.63 -9.80
N LEU A 280 -9.49 8.10 -9.93
CA LEU A 280 -8.60 7.88 -8.78
C LEU A 280 -8.17 9.21 -8.15
N PHE A 281 -7.81 10.18 -8.96
CA PHE A 281 -7.43 11.52 -8.50
C PHE A 281 -8.59 12.19 -7.75
N ALA A 282 -9.81 12.13 -8.28
CA ALA A 282 -11.01 12.65 -7.62
C ALA A 282 -11.29 11.97 -6.28
N ALA A 283 -10.90 10.69 -6.13
CA ALA A 283 -10.98 9.96 -4.87
C ALA A 283 -9.79 10.21 -3.91
N GLY A 284 -8.87 11.13 -4.25
CA GLY A 284 -7.71 11.44 -3.42
C GLY A 284 -6.58 10.41 -3.49
N VAL A 285 -6.46 9.73 -4.63
CA VAL A 285 -5.50 8.64 -4.88
C VAL A 285 -4.59 9.00 -6.05
N GLN A 286 -3.29 8.81 -5.89
CA GLN A 286 -2.30 8.99 -6.97
C GLN A 286 -1.89 7.64 -7.55
N VAL A 287 -1.87 7.56 -8.89
CA VAL A 287 -1.38 6.39 -9.62
C VAL A 287 0.15 6.39 -9.61
N VAL A 288 0.74 5.22 -9.36
CA VAL A 288 2.19 4.96 -9.44
C VAL A 288 2.52 4.11 -10.67
N ALA A 289 1.82 3.00 -10.88
CA ALA A 289 1.93 2.13 -12.05
C ALA A 289 3.38 1.70 -12.36
N SER A 290 4.07 1.09 -11.39
CA SER A 290 5.49 0.74 -11.51
C SER A 290 5.73 -0.58 -12.24
N THR A 291 7.02 -0.81 -12.62
CA THR A 291 7.50 -2.16 -12.98
C THR A 291 7.57 -3.07 -11.76
N PRO A 292 7.66 -4.42 -11.95
CA PRO A 292 7.85 -5.36 -10.84
C PRO A 292 9.13 -5.10 -10.03
N GLU A 293 10.24 -4.75 -10.70
CA GLU A 293 11.54 -4.47 -10.07
C GLU A 293 11.49 -3.20 -9.22
N ALA A 294 10.86 -2.15 -9.73
CA ALA A 294 10.66 -0.91 -8.99
C ALA A 294 9.76 -1.13 -7.77
N ALA A 295 8.71 -1.97 -7.91
CA ALA A 295 7.86 -2.37 -6.80
C ALA A 295 8.66 -3.13 -5.72
N ALA A 296 9.46 -4.12 -6.11
CA ALA A 296 10.31 -4.89 -5.19
C ALA A 296 11.28 -3.98 -4.44
N THR A 297 11.93 -3.05 -5.15
CA THR A 297 12.88 -2.10 -4.56
C THR A 297 12.19 -1.19 -3.54
N LYS A 298 11.02 -0.64 -3.88
CA LYS A 298 10.25 0.23 -2.97
C LYS A 298 9.76 -0.53 -1.74
N ILE A 299 9.23 -1.73 -1.89
CA ILE A 299 8.79 -2.59 -0.79
C ILE A 299 9.95 -2.89 0.17
N LYS A 300 11.12 -3.29 -0.37
CA LYS A 300 12.31 -3.58 0.43
C LYS A 300 12.79 -2.35 1.21
N SER A 301 12.88 -1.20 0.56
CA SER A 301 13.34 0.05 1.19
C SER A 301 12.38 0.51 2.28
N GLU A 302 11.07 0.43 2.05
CA GLU A 302 10.06 0.79 3.04
C GLU A 302 10.07 -0.16 4.24
N THR A 303 10.15 -1.47 3.98
CA THR A 303 10.24 -2.49 5.05
C THR A 303 11.44 -2.24 5.96
N ALA A 304 12.62 -1.95 5.38
CA ALA A 304 13.83 -1.66 6.14
C ALA A 304 13.70 -0.38 6.98
N ARG A 305 13.20 0.71 6.36
CA ARG A 305 12.98 1.99 7.03
C ARG A 305 11.97 1.86 8.18
N MET A 306 10.82 1.24 7.93
CA MET A 306 9.76 1.08 8.92
C MET A 306 10.14 0.08 10.02
N GLY A 307 10.97 -0.93 9.72
CA GLY A 307 11.49 -1.86 10.71
C GLY A 307 12.29 -1.18 11.82
N ASN A 308 13.08 -0.16 11.49
CA ASN A 308 13.78 0.65 12.48
C ASN A 308 12.79 1.44 13.36
N VAL A 309 11.86 2.15 12.71
CA VAL A 309 10.86 2.97 13.42
C VAL A 309 10.00 2.15 14.38
N ILE A 310 9.49 1.00 13.91
CA ILE A 310 8.62 0.12 14.71
C ILE A 310 9.37 -0.43 15.93
N ARG A 311 10.66 -0.79 15.75
CA ARG A 311 11.51 -1.24 16.85
C ARG A 311 11.79 -0.12 17.85
N ASP A 312 12.20 1.04 17.37
CA ASP A 312 12.61 2.19 18.20
C ASP A 312 11.41 2.79 18.97
N ALA A 313 10.21 2.72 18.38
CA ALA A 313 8.96 3.15 19.02
C ALA A 313 8.29 2.07 19.89
N GLY A 314 8.87 0.88 19.99
CA GLY A 314 8.32 -0.22 20.81
C GLY A 314 6.94 -0.70 20.34
N LEU A 315 6.64 -0.60 19.03
CA LEU A 315 5.32 -0.91 18.45
C LEU A 315 5.13 -2.40 18.10
N ARG A 316 6.08 -3.27 18.45
CA ARG A 316 5.98 -4.70 18.21
C ARG A 316 5.13 -5.37 19.29
N GLU A 317 4.05 -6.07 18.84
CA GLU A 317 3.19 -6.89 19.70
C GLU A 317 3.82 -8.24 20.05
#